data_57eeaa6c41db6e463cae24404778d249
#
_entry.id   57eeaa6c41db6e463cae24404778d249
#
_cell.length_a   1.000
_cell.length_b   1.000
_cell.length_c   1.000
_cell.angle_alpha   90.00
_cell.angle_beta   90.00
_cell.angle_gamma   90.00
#
_symmetry.space_group_name_H-M   'P 1'
#
loop_
_entity.id
_entity.type
_entity.pdbx_description
1 polymer ?
#
loop_
_entity_poly.entity_id
_entity_poly.type
_entity_poly.pdbx_seq_one_letter_code
_entity_poly.pdbx_strand_id
1 'polypeptide(L)'
;TVRRLFTIAAVVLAAGSVIFARSGMQAPGQEPEPEKKLIDLKSDNMGPIAPGDSVIFLVGNFAAQHNGAVITCDSAVRYSDMRIEFFGNVLINKNTTYIYGDRAEYNGELNEARVYSDIVKVVDGDATLYTYRFVFNTKENIGQFADGGVLINRDNRLESVRGYYYANTKDLVCVDRVEMRNDEYELKGDSVVYNMATDNAFFFENTNIWN
;
A
#
# COMPACT_ATOMS: atom_id res chain seq x y z
N THR A 1 51.03 24.93 1.23
CA THR A 1 52.33 24.31 1.50
C THR A 1 52.09 22.88 1.98
N VAL A 2 52.67 22.00 1.21
CA VAL A 2 52.67 20.52 1.30
C VAL A 2 53.30 20.04 2.60
N ARG A 3 52.78 18.94 3.20
CA ARG A 3 53.64 17.84 3.63
C ARG A 3 52.87 16.57 3.92
N ARG A 4 53.26 15.57 3.15
CA ARG A 4 53.04 14.13 3.34
C ARG A 4 53.71 13.63 4.61
N LEU A 5 53.18 12.62 5.26
CA LEU A 5 54.01 11.62 5.94
C LEU A 5 53.32 10.22 5.86
N PHE A 6 54.05 9.33 5.25
CA PHE A 6 53.89 7.87 5.23
C PHE A 6 54.42 7.27 6.54
N THR A 7 53.80 6.19 7.03
CA THR A 7 54.46 5.19 7.88
C THR A 7 53.72 3.85 7.67
N ILE A 8 54.29 3.01 7.03
CA ILE A 8 55.05 1.75 6.97
C ILE A 8 54.59 0.74 8.03
N ALA A 9 54.25 -0.40 7.44
CA ALA A 9 53.95 -1.73 7.93
C ALA A 9 54.71 -2.26 9.14
N ALA A 10 54.07 -3.11 9.91
CA ALA A 10 54.68 -4.17 10.65
C ALA A 10 53.93 -5.49 10.43
N VAL A 11 54.59 -6.38 9.73
CA VAL A 11 54.23 -7.82 9.60
C VAL A 11 54.65 -8.52 10.87
N VAL A 12 53.73 -9.20 11.51
CA VAL A 12 54.01 -10.21 12.52
C VAL A 12 53.54 -11.56 12.04
N LEU A 13 54.47 -12.38 11.62
CA LEU A 13 54.33 -13.81 11.45
C LEU A 13 54.24 -14.48 12.84
N ALA A 14 53.23 -15.19 13.15
CA ALA A 14 53.19 -16.18 14.22
C ALA A 14 52.54 -17.47 13.72
N ALA A 15 53.25 -18.52 14.04
CA ALA A 15 53.17 -19.91 13.58
C ALA A 15 51.85 -20.65 13.91
N GLY A 16 51.53 -21.49 13.00
CA GLY A 16 50.99 -22.84 13.06
C GLY A 16 50.07 -23.26 14.20
N SER A 17 48.79 -23.47 13.82
CA SER A 17 48.01 -24.56 14.40
C SER A 17 47.11 -25.11 13.31
N VAL A 18 47.44 -26.29 12.85
CA VAL A 18 46.61 -27.06 11.91
C VAL A 18 45.42 -27.59 12.70
N ILE A 19 44.30 -26.93 12.55
CA ILE A 19 43.01 -27.48 13.00
C ILE A 19 42.42 -28.25 11.82
N PHE A 20 42.35 -29.56 11.95
CA PHE A 20 41.57 -30.43 11.08
C PHE A 20 40.11 -30.01 11.15
N ALA A 21 39.65 -29.25 10.16
CA ALA A 21 38.25 -29.01 9.95
C ALA A 21 37.65 -30.35 9.45
N ARG A 22 36.90 -31.01 10.34
CA ARG A 22 35.94 -32.04 9.96
C ARG A 22 34.98 -31.40 8.96
N SER A 23 35.04 -31.82 7.70
CA SER A 23 33.98 -31.59 6.70
C SER A 23 32.70 -32.25 7.21
N GLY A 24 31.92 -31.49 7.95
CA GLY A 24 30.51 -31.82 8.18
C GLY A 24 29.81 -31.75 6.83
N MET A 25 29.31 -32.88 6.35
CA MET A 25 28.31 -32.92 5.29
C MET A 25 27.17 -31.99 5.73
N GLN A 26 27.05 -30.83 5.11
CA GLN A 26 25.85 -30.04 5.20
C GLN A 26 24.75 -30.87 4.52
N ALA A 27 23.71 -31.18 5.28
CA ALA A 27 22.48 -31.72 4.74
C ALA A 27 21.99 -30.76 3.64
N PRO A 28 21.43 -31.25 2.52
CA PRO A 28 20.87 -30.37 1.49
C PRO A 28 19.91 -29.41 2.16
N GLY A 29 20.17 -28.10 1.96
CA GLY A 29 19.37 -27.03 2.54
C GLY A 29 17.92 -27.27 2.18
N GLN A 30 17.08 -27.41 3.19
CA GLN A 30 15.65 -27.23 2.99
C GLN A 30 15.48 -25.82 2.45
N GLU A 31 15.01 -25.72 1.20
CA GLU A 31 14.44 -24.48 0.71
C GLU A 31 13.41 -24.03 1.75
N PRO A 32 13.45 -22.76 2.19
CA PRO A 32 12.45 -22.27 3.13
C PRO A 32 11.08 -22.54 2.49
N GLU A 33 10.25 -23.33 3.18
CA GLU A 33 8.85 -23.48 2.75
C GLU A 33 8.28 -22.08 2.57
N PRO A 34 7.59 -21.83 1.44
CA PRO A 34 6.96 -20.53 1.21
C PRO A 34 6.05 -20.24 2.40
N GLU A 35 6.29 -19.14 3.11
CA GLU A 35 5.43 -18.69 4.21
C GLU A 35 3.99 -18.72 3.70
N LYS A 36 3.16 -19.60 4.25
CA LYS A 36 1.74 -19.61 3.95
C LYS A 36 1.18 -18.25 4.33
N LYS A 37 0.84 -17.46 3.35
CA LYS A 37 0.14 -16.18 3.54
C LYS A 37 -1.23 -16.48 4.13
N LEU A 38 -1.33 -16.47 5.46
CA LEU A 38 -2.59 -16.68 6.15
C LEU A 38 -3.33 -15.34 6.22
N ILE A 39 -4.60 -15.36 5.81
CA ILE A 39 -5.54 -14.29 6.11
C ILE A 39 -6.26 -14.68 7.39
N ASP A 40 -6.06 -13.94 8.46
CA ASP A 40 -6.78 -14.15 9.72
C ASP A 40 -8.18 -13.55 9.60
N LEU A 41 -9.20 -14.33 9.90
CA LEU A 41 -10.62 -13.96 9.79
C LEU A 41 -11.31 -14.07 11.16
N LYS A 42 -12.17 -13.10 11.46
CA LYS A 42 -13.04 -13.09 12.62
C LYS A 42 -14.44 -12.65 12.21
N SER A 43 -15.48 -13.35 12.70
CA SER A 43 -16.88 -12.95 12.57
C SER A 43 -17.71 -13.58 13.68
N ASP A 44 -18.90 -13.04 13.95
CA ASP A 44 -19.81 -13.61 14.94
C ASP A 44 -20.42 -14.92 14.42
N ASN A 45 -20.75 -14.97 13.15
CA ASN A 45 -21.32 -16.13 12.48
C ASN A 45 -20.61 -16.44 11.17
N MET A 46 -20.36 -17.72 10.91
CA MET A 46 -19.81 -18.20 9.66
C MET A 46 -20.40 -19.56 9.29
N GLY A 47 -20.53 -19.80 8.00
CA GLY A 47 -21.03 -21.08 7.50
C GLY A 47 -20.96 -21.18 5.98
N PRO A 48 -21.05 -22.37 5.41
CA PRO A 48 -21.17 -22.55 3.96
C PRO A 48 -22.50 -21.95 3.46
N ILE A 49 -22.48 -21.45 2.22
CA ILE A 49 -23.68 -20.92 1.56
C ILE A 49 -24.73 -22.04 1.37
N ALA A 50 -24.26 -23.24 0.96
CA ALA A 50 -25.03 -24.44 0.93
C ALA A 50 -24.25 -25.63 1.50
N PRO A 51 -24.89 -26.71 1.95
CA PRO A 51 -24.19 -27.88 2.47
C PRO A 51 -23.21 -28.46 1.46
N GLY A 52 -21.90 -28.49 1.84
CA GLY A 52 -20.83 -28.98 0.98
C GLY A 52 -20.12 -27.91 0.16
N ASP A 53 -20.56 -26.64 0.19
CA ASP A 53 -19.86 -25.56 -0.48
C ASP A 53 -18.51 -25.24 0.19
N SER A 54 -17.53 -24.93 -0.66
CA SER A 54 -16.24 -24.39 -0.23
C SER A 54 -16.26 -22.87 -0.03
N VAL A 55 -17.37 -22.22 -0.38
CA VAL A 55 -17.60 -20.78 -0.22
C VAL A 55 -18.26 -20.54 1.14
N ILE A 56 -17.65 -19.67 1.95
CA ILE A 56 -18.08 -19.38 3.31
C ILE A 56 -18.64 -17.98 3.39
N PHE A 57 -19.83 -17.85 3.96
CA PHE A 57 -20.45 -16.59 4.31
C PHE A 57 -20.12 -16.22 5.76
N LEU A 58 -19.77 -14.94 6.00
CA LEU A 58 -19.37 -14.41 7.30
C LEU A 58 -20.19 -13.15 7.60
N VAL A 59 -20.79 -13.09 8.79
CA VAL A 59 -21.66 -11.98 9.20
C VAL A 59 -21.42 -11.59 10.65
N GLY A 60 -21.51 -10.30 10.90
CA GLY A 60 -21.43 -9.68 12.22
C GLY A 60 -19.99 -9.51 12.70
N ASN A 61 -19.65 -8.29 13.08
CA ASN A 61 -18.34 -7.88 13.57
C ASN A 61 -17.18 -8.47 12.76
N PHE A 62 -17.34 -8.47 11.42
CA PHE A 62 -16.35 -9.08 10.55
C PHE A 62 -15.06 -8.30 10.55
N ALA A 63 -13.93 -9.00 10.66
CA ALA A 63 -12.60 -8.47 10.48
C ALA A 63 -11.70 -9.50 9.78
N ALA A 64 -10.93 -9.02 8.79
CA ALA A 64 -9.85 -9.77 8.14
C ALA A 64 -8.52 -9.05 8.38
N GLN A 65 -7.45 -9.80 8.63
CA GLN A 65 -6.11 -9.25 8.76
C GLN A 65 -5.14 -9.97 7.82
N HIS A 66 -4.41 -9.18 7.03
CA HIS A 66 -3.36 -9.69 6.15
C HIS A 66 -2.30 -8.61 5.87
N ASN A 67 -1.00 -8.98 5.91
CA ASN A 67 0.12 -8.06 5.69
C ASN A 67 0.05 -6.76 6.52
N GLY A 68 -0.49 -6.84 7.75
CA GLY A 68 -0.69 -5.68 8.62
C GLY A 68 -1.80 -4.72 8.18
N ALA A 69 -2.58 -5.05 7.14
CA ALA A 69 -3.85 -4.41 6.84
C ALA A 69 -4.97 -5.09 7.62
N VAL A 70 -5.92 -4.31 8.12
CA VAL A 70 -7.15 -4.78 8.75
C VAL A 70 -8.33 -4.30 7.90
N ILE A 71 -9.23 -5.22 7.55
CA ILE A 71 -10.43 -4.92 6.77
C ILE A 71 -11.64 -5.28 7.63
N THR A 72 -12.56 -4.35 7.81
CA THR A 72 -13.84 -4.56 8.51
C THR A 72 -15.01 -4.23 7.59
N CYS A 73 -16.15 -4.89 7.79
CA CYS A 73 -17.38 -4.68 7.03
C CYS A 73 -18.58 -5.33 7.75
N ASP A 74 -19.78 -5.16 7.18
CA ASP A 74 -21.00 -5.78 7.74
C ASP A 74 -21.06 -7.28 7.47
N SER A 75 -20.64 -7.71 6.26
CA SER A 75 -20.62 -9.12 5.85
C SER A 75 -19.56 -9.38 4.79
N ALA A 76 -19.15 -10.64 4.68
CA ALA A 76 -18.15 -11.06 3.69
C ALA A 76 -18.45 -12.45 3.13
N VAL A 77 -17.91 -12.71 1.93
CA VAL A 77 -17.90 -14.02 1.29
C VAL A 77 -16.45 -14.41 1.03
N ARG A 78 -16.04 -15.53 1.62
CA ARG A 78 -14.69 -16.09 1.39
C ARG A 78 -14.77 -17.23 0.39
N TYR A 79 -13.90 -17.18 -0.60
CA TYR A 79 -13.69 -18.22 -1.60
C TYR A 79 -12.49 -19.11 -1.22
N SER A 80 -12.41 -20.29 -1.84
CA SER A 80 -11.34 -21.28 -1.58
C SER A 80 -9.94 -20.82 -2.03
N ASP A 81 -9.87 -19.83 -2.93
CA ASP A 81 -8.66 -19.34 -3.61
C ASP A 81 -8.10 -18.03 -3.03
N MET A 82 -8.20 -17.83 -1.73
CA MET A 82 -7.77 -16.61 -1.02
C MET A 82 -8.45 -15.32 -1.47
N ARG A 83 -9.57 -15.39 -2.21
CA ARG A 83 -10.41 -14.24 -2.51
C ARG A 83 -11.45 -14.05 -1.44
N ILE A 84 -11.72 -12.80 -1.10
CA ILE A 84 -12.77 -12.40 -0.16
C ILE A 84 -13.48 -11.19 -0.75
N GLU A 85 -14.81 -11.23 -0.76
CA GLU A 85 -15.65 -10.07 -1.06
C GLU A 85 -16.25 -9.53 0.22
N PHE A 86 -16.26 -8.20 0.37
CA PHE A 86 -16.75 -7.47 1.53
C PHE A 86 -17.92 -6.59 1.14
N PHE A 87 -18.94 -6.53 1.98
CA PHE A 87 -20.19 -5.84 1.73
C PHE A 87 -20.60 -5.01 2.94
N GLY A 88 -20.99 -3.77 2.69
CA GLY A 88 -21.48 -2.80 3.64
C GLY A 88 -20.41 -2.25 4.58
N ASN A 89 -20.36 -0.93 4.70
CA ASN A 89 -19.47 -0.19 5.62
C ASN A 89 -18.01 -0.68 5.61
N VAL A 90 -17.47 -0.91 4.40
CA VAL A 90 -16.11 -1.41 4.26
C VAL A 90 -15.11 -0.36 4.72
N LEU A 91 -14.23 -0.77 5.63
CA LEU A 91 -13.08 0.01 6.08
C LEU A 91 -11.82 -0.84 5.95
N ILE A 92 -10.84 -0.36 5.20
CA ILE A 92 -9.49 -0.91 5.17
C ILE A 92 -8.56 0.05 5.92
N ASN A 93 -7.90 -0.45 6.95
CA ASN A 93 -6.87 0.28 7.67
C ASN A 93 -5.50 -0.34 7.44
N LYS A 94 -4.54 0.46 7.02
CA LYS A 94 -3.13 0.08 6.92
C LYS A 94 -2.26 1.23 7.39
N ASN A 95 -1.61 1.07 8.55
CA ASN A 95 -0.83 2.11 9.20
C ASN A 95 -1.68 3.39 9.42
N THR A 96 -1.31 4.50 8.77
CA THR A 96 -2.02 5.79 8.82
C THR A 96 -3.07 5.94 7.72
N THR A 97 -3.17 4.99 6.80
CA THR A 97 -4.11 5.03 5.68
C THR A 97 -5.42 4.34 6.04
N TYR A 98 -6.53 5.02 5.81
CA TYR A 98 -7.90 4.52 6.00
C TYR A 98 -8.66 4.65 4.68
N ILE A 99 -9.22 3.54 4.18
CA ILE A 99 -9.96 3.49 2.92
C ILE A 99 -11.40 3.06 3.24
N TYR A 100 -12.36 3.88 2.86
CA TYR A 100 -13.79 3.67 3.10
C TYR A 100 -14.50 3.42 1.77
N GLY A 101 -15.41 2.45 1.75
CA GLY A 101 -16.26 2.14 0.61
C GLY A 101 -17.46 1.29 1.00
N ASP A 102 -18.31 0.98 0.01
CA ASP A 102 -19.52 0.15 0.23
C ASP A 102 -19.27 -1.32 -0.05
N ARG A 103 -18.33 -1.60 -0.95
CA ARG A 103 -17.93 -2.95 -1.33
C ARG A 103 -16.42 -2.99 -1.56
N ALA A 104 -15.81 -4.14 -1.27
CA ALA A 104 -14.44 -4.40 -1.70
C ALA A 104 -14.24 -5.86 -2.10
N GLU A 105 -13.22 -6.10 -2.91
CA GLU A 105 -12.71 -7.42 -3.26
C GLU A 105 -11.25 -7.48 -2.83
N TYR A 106 -10.86 -8.52 -2.12
CA TYR A 106 -9.47 -8.76 -1.74
C TYR A 106 -8.94 -10.04 -2.35
N ASN A 107 -7.79 -9.95 -2.97
CA ASN A 107 -7.03 -11.10 -3.44
C ASN A 107 -5.76 -11.23 -2.59
N GLY A 108 -5.70 -12.26 -1.74
CA GLY A 108 -4.57 -12.47 -0.82
C GLY A 108 -3.28 -12.90 -1.52
N GLU A 109 -3.35 -13.53 -2.69
CA GLU A 109 -2.17 -13.90 -3.48
C GLU A 109 -1.50 -12.68 -4.09
N LEU A 110 -2.31 -11.73 -4.60
CA LEU A 110 -1.85 -10.47 -5.19
C LEU A 110 -1.61 -9.39 -4.15
N ASN A 111 -2.08 -9.57 -2.90
CA ASN A 111 -2.09 -8.57 -1.84
C ASN A 111 -2.89 -7.31 -2.23
N GLU A 112 -3.92 -7.46 -3.05
CA GLU A 112 -4.65 -6.36 -3.68
C GLU A 112 -6.08 -6.28 -3.16
N ALA A 113 -6.46 -5.08 -2.70
CA ALA A 113 -7.83 -4.70 -2.37
C ALA A 113 -8.38 -3.77 -3.45
N ARG A 114 -9.55 -4.08 -3.99
CA ARG A 114 -10.31 -3.23 -4.91
C ARG A 114 -11.53 -2.71 -4.20
N VAL A 115 -11.65 -1.42 -4.01
CA VAL A 115 -12.72 -0.77 -3.27
C VAL A 115 -13.62 0.00 -4.21
N TYR A 116 -14.92 -0.16 -3.99
CA TYR A 116 -16.00 0.42 -4.82
C TYR A 116 -16.99 1.14 -3.91
N SER A 117 -17.46 2.29 -4.36
CA SER A 117 -18.52 3.09 -3.75
C SER A 117 -18.97 4.15 -4.75
N ASP A 118 -20.10 4.81 -4.48
CA ASP A 118 -20.43 6.06 -5.16
C ASP A 118 -19.32 7.09 -4.94
N ILE A 119 -18.73 7.10 -3.75
CA ILE A 119 -17.51 7.87 -3.43
C ILE A 119 -16.65 7.03 -2.47
N VAL A 120 -15.54 6.51 -2.97
CA VAL A 120 -14.47 5.93 -2.14
C VAL A 120 -13.69 7.08 -1.51
N LYS A 121 -13.47 6.99 -0.20
CA LYS A 121 -12.72 7.99 0.57
C LYS A 121 -11.44 7.37 1.11
N VAL A 122 -10.28 7.94 0.77
CA VAL A 122 -8.97 7.54 1.30
C VAL A 122 -8.43 8.66 2.17
N VAL A 123 -8.18 8.37 3.45
CA VAL A 123 -7.70 9.35 4.44
C VAL A 123 -6.30 8.96 4.88
N ASP A 124 -5.38 9.91 4.88
CA ASP A 124 -4.05 9.76 5.44
C ASP A 124 -3.56 11.08 6.05
N GLY A 125 -3.57 11.17 7.37
CA GLY A 125 -3.32 12.42 8.11
C GLY A 125 -4.37 13.48 7.78
N ASP A 126 -3.92 14.66 7.34
CA ASP A 126 -4.78 15.78 6.96
C ASP A 126 -5.34 15.63 5.52
N ALA A 127 -4.77 14.71 4.74
CA ALA A 127 -5.15 14.50 3.35
C ALA A 127 -6.35 13.57 3.22
N THR A 128 -7.27 13.91 2.31
CA THR A 128 -8.39 13.05 1.92
C THR A 128 -8.52 13.00 0.41
N LEU A 129 -8.39 11.82 -0.16
CA LEU A 129 -8.64 11.55 -1.58
C LEU A 129 -10.05 10.99 -1.75
N TYR A 130 -10.81 11.52 -2.68
CA TYR A 130 -12.12 11.06 -3.12
C TYR A 130 -12.04 10.53 -4.55
N THR A 131 -12.55 9.34 -4.80
CA THR A 131 -12.61 8.71 -6.12
C THR A 131 -13.79 7.73 -6.20
N TYR A 132 -14.05 7.13 -7.36
CA TYR A 132 -15.12 6.14 -7.53
C TYR A 132 -14.65 4.72 -7.29
N ARG A 133 -13.40 4.42 -7.64
CA ARG A 133 -12.76 3.12 -7.44
C ARG A 133 -11.33 3.33 -6.99
N PHE A 134 -10.90 2.53 -6.05
CA PHE A 134 -9.53 2.58 -5.54
C PHE A 134 -8.96 1.17 -5.41
N VAL A 135 -7.81 0.95 -6.01
CA VAL A 135 -7.06 -0.31 -5.90
C VAL A 135 -5.87 -0.08 -5.00
N PHE A 136 -5.72 -0.90 -3.96
CA PHE A 136 -4.66 -0.74 -2.97
C PHE A 136 -3.89 -2.05 -2.78
N ASN A 137 -2.57 -2.01 -3.02
CA ASN A 137 -1.67 -3.12 -2.71
C ASN A 137 -1.24 -3.02 -1.24
N THR A 138 -1.68 -3.96 -0.41
CA THR A 138 -1.43 -3.96 1.04
C THR A 138 0.00 -4.33 1.42
N LYS A 139 0.77 -4.95 0.53
CA LYS A 139 2.17 -5.30 0.74
C LYS A 139 3.09 -4.13 0.36
N GLU A 140 2.87 -3.57 -0.82
CA GLU A 140 3.68 -2.46 -1.35
C GLU A 140 3.26 -1.10 -0.75
N ASN A 141 2.05 -0.99 -0.16
CA ASN A 141 1.43 0.26 0.32
C ASN A 141 1.27 1.30 -0.80
N ILE A 142 0.85 0.81 -1.98
CA ILE A 142 0.60 1.65 -3.16
C ILE A 142 -0.88 1.57 -3.52
N GLY A 143 -1.50 2.72 -3.71
CA GLY A 143 -2.87 2.87 -4.18
C GLY A 143 -2.94 3.44 -5.59
N GLN A 144 -4.05 3.21 -6.31
CA GLN A 144 -4.28 3.81 -7.62
C GLN A 144 -5.76 4.04 -7.90
N PHE A 145 -6.05 5.08 -8.67
CA PHE A 145 -7.35 5.38 -9.24
C PHE A 145 -7.24 5.77 -10.72
N ALA A 146 -8.30 5.55 -11.50
CA ALA A 146 -8.30 5.78 -12.94
C ALA A 146 -9.57 6.45 -13.48
N ASP A 147 -10.56 6.71 -12.64
CA ASP A 147 -11.87 7.23 -13.04
C ASP A 147 -12.15 8.64 -12.49
N GLY A 148 -11.09 9.40 -12.25
CA GLY A 148 -11.13 10.69 -11.60
C GLY A 148 -10.87 10.60 -10.10
N GLY A 149 -10.14 11.57 -9.60
CA GLY A 149 -9.82 11.72 -8.18
C GLY A 149 -9.69 13.18 -7.79
N VAL A 150 -10.09 13.46 -6.56
CA VAL A 150 -9.98 14.78 -5.92
C VAL A 150 -9.30 14.61 -4.58
N LEU A 151 -8.10 15.15 -4.45
CA LEU A 151 -7.40 15.24 -3.16
C LEU A 151 -7.70 16.59 -2.53
N ILE A 152 -8.06 16.57 -1.26
CA ILE A 152 -8.10 17.74 -0.38
C ILE A 152 -7.02 17.55 0.67
N ASN A 153 -6.08 18.47 0.77
CA ASN A 153 -5.04 18.48 1.79
C ASN A 153 -4.88 19.90 2.34
N ARG A 154 -5.39 20.13 3.53
CA ARG A 154 -5.50 21.47 4.11
C ARG A 154 -6.25 22.42 3.15
N ASP A 155 -5.60 23.49 2.67
CA ASP A 155 -6.18 24.49 1.76
C ASP A 155 -6.01 24.10 0.28
N ASN A 156 -5.21 23.06 -0.01
CA ASN A 156 -4.94 22.62 -1.36
C ASN A 156 -6.00 21.62 -1.86
N ARG A 157 -6.51 21.86 -3.07
CA ARG A 157 -7.35 20.94 -3.82
C ARG A 157 -6.65 20.53 -5.11
N LEU A 158 -6.43 19.24 -5.30
CA LEU A 158 -5.78 18.64 -6.46
C LEU A 158 -6.74 17.68 -7.16
N GLU A 159 -6.94 17.84 -8.46
CA GLU A 159 -7.82 17.01 -9.29
C GLU A 159 -7.03 16.38 -10.44
N SER A 160 -7.37 15.14 -10.81
CA SER A 160 -6.82 14.46 -11.99
C SER A 160 -7.70 13.31 -12.44
N VAL A 161 -7.47 12.79 -13.65
CA VAL A 161 -8.18 11.60 -14.14
C VAL A 161 -7.60 10.33 -13.51
N ARG A 162 -6.28 10.23 -13.40
CA ARG A 162 -5.58 9.07 -12.85
C ARG A 162 -4.58 9.49 -11.78
N GLY A 163 -4.32 8.61 -10.84
CA GLY A 163 -3.28 8.86 -9.87
C GLY A 163 -2.77 7.61 -9.18
N TYR A 164 -1.56 7.74 -8.61
CA TYR A 164 -0.86 6.73 -7.85
C TYR A 164 -0.49 7.30 -6.49
N TYR A 165 -0.98 6.66 -5.44
CA TYR A 165 -0.73 7.04 -4.06
C TYR A 165 0.32 6.14 -3.43
N TYR A 166 1.40 6.72 -2.94
CA TYR A 166 2.51 6.05 -2.27
C TYR A 166 2.42 6.32 -0.76
N ALA A 167 1.79 5.43 -0.01
CA ALA A 167 1.51 5.65 1.41
C ALA A 167 2.77 5.81 2.27
N ASN A 168 3.88 5.18 1.89
CA ASN A 168 5.13 5.23 2.65
C ASN A 168 5.83 6.59 2.55
N THR A 169 5.80 7.23 1.39
CA THR A 169 6.45 8.54 1.13
C THR A 169 5.49 9.70 1.21
N LYS A 170 4.17 9.44 1.27
CA LYS A 170 3.10 10.43 1.23
C LYS A 170 3.01 11.18 -0.11
N ASP A 171 3.52 10.58 -1.17
CA ASP A 171 3.43 11.14 -2.51
C ASP A 171 2.14 10.71 -3.21
N LEU A 172 1.52 11.67 -3.90
CA LEU A 172 0.46 11.43 -4.85
C LEU A 172 0.94 11.88 -6.24
N VAL A 173 1.07 10.93 -7.16
CA VAL A 173 1.37 11.19 -8.56
C VAL A 173 0.05 11.30 -9.30
N CYS A 174 -0.28 12.47 -9.81
CA CYS A 174 -1.48 12.73 -10.60
C CYS A 174 -1.13 12.87 -12.08
N VAL A 175 -1.97 12.29 -12.93
CA VAL A 175 -1.76 12.25 -14.39
C VAL A 175 -3.07 12.51 -15.11
N ASP A 176 -2.97 13.18 -16.24
CA ASP A 176 -4.05 13.58 -17.13
C ASP A 176 -4.97 14.66 -16.53
N ARG A 177 -4.96 15.81 -17.17
CA ARG A 177 -5.80 16.98 -16.83
C ARG A 177 -5.69 17.34 -15.34
N VAL A 178 -4.45 17.55 -14.89
CA VAL A 178 -4.18 17.91 -13.51
C VAL A 178 -4.55 19.37 -13.27
N GLU A 179 -5.37 19.62 -12.25
CA GLU A 179 -5.67 20.94 -11.72
C GLU A 179 -5.35 20.98 -10.23
N MET A 180 -4.53 21.94 -9.81
CA MET A 180 -4.26 22.20 -8.40
C MET A 180 -4.60 23.64 -8.08
N ARG A 181 -5.36 23.86 -7.00
CA ARG A 181 -5.78 25.21 -6.59
C ARG A 181 -5.85 25.34 -5.07
N ASN A 182 -5.62 26.56 -4.62
CA ASN A 182 -5.95 27.07 -3.30
C ASN A 182 -6.40 28.54 -3.42
N ASP A 183 -6.43 29.27 -2.31
CA ASP A 183 -6.87 30.68 -2.30
C ASP A 183 -5.89 31.64 -3.01
N GLU A 184 -4.64 31.23 -3.26
CA GLU A 184 -3.59 32.08 -3.80
C GLU A 184 -3.27 31.81 -5.28
N TYR A 185 -3.50 30.57 -5.77
CA TYR A 185 -3.12 30.17 -7.13
C TYR A 185 -3.99 29.06 -7.70
N GLU A 186 -4.00 29.01 -9.02
CA GLU A 186 -4.50 27.88 -9.82
C GLU A 186 -3.40 27.43 -10.78
N LEU A 187 -3.10 26.11 -10.76
CA LEU A 187 -2.10 25.46 -11.59
C LEU A 187 -2.77 24.38 -12.44
N LYS A 188 -2.44 24.33 -13.72
CA LYS A 188 -2.91 23.26 -14.62
C LYS A 188 -1.72 22.67 -15.36
N GLY A 189 -1.72 21.34 -15.50
CA GLY A 189 -0.64 20.64 -16.17
C GLY A 189 -1.05 19.20 -16.53
N ASP A 190 -0.14 18.50 -17.19
CA ASP A 190 -0.38 17.11 -17.60
C ASP A 190 -0.11 16.12 -16.48
N SER A 191 0.88 16.41 -15.63
CA SER A 191 1.21 15.58 -14.47
C SER A 191 1.83 16.37 -13.33
N VAL A 192 1.63 15.86 -12.10
CA VAL A 192 2.22 16.41 -10.88
C VAL A 192 2.62 15.30 -9.93
N VAL A 193 3.70 15.50 -9.20
CA VAL A 193 4.00 14.78 -7.95
C VAL A 193 3.77 15.74 -6.79
N TYR A 194 2.80 15.40 -5.94
CA TYR A 194 2.44 16.19 -4.77
C TYR A 194 2.74 15.40 -3.51
N ASN A 195 3.56 15.96 -2.63
CA ASN A 195 3.84 15.36 -1.33
C ASN A 195 2.89 15.92 -0.26
N MET A 196 2.00 15.06 0.26
CA MET A 196 0.94 15.44 1.19
C MET A 196 1.46 15.84 2.59
N ALA A 197 2.68 15.42 2.96
CA ALA A 197 3.26 15.76 4.24
C ALA A 197 3.94 17.14 4.25
N THR A 198 4.52 17.54 3.11
CA THR A 198 5.31 18.79 2.98
C THR A 198 4.63 19.86 2.16
N ASP A 199 3.48 19.57 1.53
CA ASP A 199 2.74 20.42 0.60
C ASP A 199 3.53 20.80 -0.67
N ASN A 200 4.66 20.12 -0.94
CA ASN A 200 5.44 20.37 -2.14
C ASN A 200 4.79 19.73 -3.37
N ALA A 201 4.68 20.51 -4.46
CA ALA A 201 4.19 20.06 -5.75
C ALA A 201 5.24 20.27 -6.84
N PHE A 202 5.50 19.24 -7.64
CA PHE A 202 6.38 19.29 -8.81
C PHE A 202 5.56 18.97 -10.05
N PHE A 203 5.33 19.98 -10.89
CA PHE A 203 4.63 19.84 -12.15
C PHE A 203 5.62 19.48 -13.26
N PHE A 204 5.20 18.57 -14.13
CA PHE A 204 5.97 18.16 -15.30
C PHE A 204 5.22 18.52 -16.56
N GLU A 205 5.93 19.04 -17.55
CA GLU A 205 5.42 19.45 -18.87
C GLU A 205 4.27 20.49 -18.81
N ASN A 206 4.09 21.24 -19.86
CA ASN A 206 2.98 22.16 -20.17
C ASN A 206 2.19 22.74 -18.96
N THR A 207 2.89 23.33 -18.00
CA THR A 207 2.26 23.88 -16.80
C THR A 207 1.87 25.34 -17.01
N ASN A 208 0.62 25.68 -16.75
CA ASN A 208 0.11 27.05 -16.72
C ASN A 208 -0.18 27.44 -15.26
N ILE A 209 0.17 28.66 -14.89
CA ILE A 209 -0.01 29.22 -13.55
C ILE A 209 -0.82 30.51 -13.66
N TRP A 210 -1.87 30.61 -12.86
CA TRP A 210 -2.67 31.84 -12.70
C TRP A 210 -2.68 32.21 -11.21
N ASN A 211 -2.49 33.53 -10.97
CA ASN A 211 -2.56 34.14 -9.63
C ASN A 211 -3.83 34.97 -9.53
#